data_dcf683f70d8fe7b1027d2dd475ff3bd6
#
_entry.id   dcf683f70d8fe7b1027d2dd475ff3bd6
#
_cell.length_a   1.000
_cell.length_b   1.000
_cell.length_c   1.000
_cell.angle_alpha   90.00
_cell.angle_beta   90.00
_cell.angle_gamma   90.00
#
_symmetry.space_group_name_H-M   'P 1'
#
loop_
_entity.id
_entity.type
_entity.pdbx_description
1 polymer ?
#
loop_
_entity_poly.entity_id
_entity_poly.type
_entity_poly.pdbx_seq_one_letter_code
_entity_poly.pdbx_strand_id
1 'polypeptide(L)'
;MSIDYQNFKKDKKPKKEYGYAPGGDLPKEVSNLMQYTDTADNKYFVYRTYDGAIQFYIVRKEAHETKDGKKRFTPYSFDPKENKWCPNSWEENRCLYNEDKLKENPDKPVLISEGEKAAAYGSKHYKDYVHVSWSGGSKAVHKTNFQHLKDREVILFPDNDDDGIRAMTHVAKTLIEGEITNNIKIVDVKDLPDGFDIADEPIHQKISIQGTISTAKEFDPDVYEDYWKKIAAAEEKRDIESKVERFLKVYIYVRSVMSFYELWPRKELLNKTQINDWNYAAMKGHSLDRALLKHKNLIKVHSVFTHAGMEPGVVEVKHGQHEAIDQGIYFNTYRPTNIEAEPGDVSAILEYYKWLLGENNWHWIEQYIAYMVQNPGKKVRWAPVIVSVEGGGKGLLASLISSLLGHHNCNTQLQYDQMVNQFSNILMGLQFGIINELDLSSRKNVKQLTNALKKFITDDTLTIELKGRPQIKIPFFCNFIIFSNDGDCLHLTKDSRRYLIIQVKQTQDEINEKLDSGTKDLILDALEFGSDQIKYLLHHFLNVEIKDAKAFQRNAPKTED
;
A
#
# COMPACT_ATOMS: atom_id res chain seq x y z
N MET A 1 -18.30 17.52 1.64
CA MET A 1 -16.99 17.96 2.19
C MET A 1 -15.92 17.53 1.19
N SER A 2 -15.36 18.49 0.45
CA SER A 2 -14.24 18.26 -0.46
C SER A 2 -12.98 18.07 0.39
N ILE A 3 -12.41 16.89 0.39
CA ILE A 3 -11.11 16.62 1.01
C ILE A 3 -10.06 17.20 0.07
N ASP A 4 -9.40 18.24 0.54
CA ASP A 4 -8.32 18.93 -0.15
C ASP A 4 -7.08 18.02 -0.24
N TYR A 5 -6.86 17.42 -1.42
CA TYR A 5 -5.74 16.52 -1.72
C TYR A 5 -4.37 17.22 -1.83
N GLN A 6 -4.30 18.53 -1.62
CA GLN A 6 -3.02 19.26 -1.69
C GLN A 6 -2.14 19.10 -0.43
N ASN A 7 -2.64 18.54 0.67
CA ASN A 7 -1.93 18.47 1.95
C ASN A 7 -1.24 17.13 2.26
N PHE A 8 -1.13 16.19 1.33
CA PHE A 8 -0.17 15.06 1.45
C PHE A 8 1.21 15.38 0.84
N LYS A 9 1.67 16.61 0.93
CA LYS A 9 3.11 16.83 0.97
C LYS A 9 3.56 16.29 2.32
N LYS A 10 4.23 15.11 2.32
CA LYS A 10 5.13 14.77 3.42
C LYS A 10 5.89 16.05 3.73
N ASP A 11 5.81 16.53 4.96
CA ASP A 11 6.66 17.59 5.45
C ASP A 11 8.08 17.26 4.99
N LYS A 12 8.57 17.99 3.99
CA LYS A 12 9.98 17.88 3.63
C LYS A 12 10.70 18.31 4.89
N LYS A 13 11.36 17.37 5.56
CA LYS A 13 12.29 17.71 6.63
C LYS A 13 13.10 18.90 6.16
N PRO A 14 13.28 19.93 6.97
CA PRO A 14 14.03 21.11 6.56
C PRO A 14 15.37 20.64 5.97
N LYS A 15 15.72 21.16 4.77
CA LYS A 15 16.99 20.83 4.12
C LYS A 15 18.11 21.12 5.12
N LYS A 16 18.91 20.11 5.43
CA LYS A 16 20.10 20.33 6.27
C LYS A 16 21.12 21.12 5.46
N GLU A 17 21.55 22.24 6.00
CA GLU A 17 22.66 23.00 5.44
C GLU A 17 23.97 22.36 5.89
N TYR A 18 24.78 21.90 4.95
CA TYR A 18 26.11 21.39 5.19
C TYR A 18 27.14 22.47 4.88
N GLY A 19 28.24 22.48 5.63
CA GLY A 19 29.34 23.43 5.49
C GLY A 19 30.67 22.73 5.31
N TYR A 20 31.70 23.52 5.06
CA TYR A 20 33.08 23.03 5.00
C TYR A 20 33.62 22.82 6.41
N ALA A 21 34.31 21.70 6.65
CA ALA A 21 34.88 21.42 7.94
C ALA A 21 36.07 22.35 8.24
N PRO A 22 36.11 23.06 9.36
CA PRO A 22 37.29 23.79 9.80
C PRO A 22 38.39 22.79 10.15
N GLY A 23 39.55 22.89 9.55
CA GLY A 23 40.78 22.25 9.98
C GLY A 23 40.95 20.74 9.68
N GLY A 24 40.06 20.11 8.93
CA GLY A 24 40.35 18.79 8.34
C GLY A 24 40.16 17.56 9.24
N ASP A 25 39.34 17.63 10.30
CA ASP A 25 38.98 16.44 11.08
C ASP A 25 38.16 15.45 10.24
N LEU A 26 38.68 14.23 10.14
CA LEU A 26 38.06 13.15 9.36
C LEU A 26 36.95 12.47 10.16
N PRO A 27 35.88 11.99 9.50
CA PRO A 27 34.93 11.06 10.13
C PRO A 27 35.68 9.87 10.72
N LYS A 28 35.22 9.36 11.89
CA LYS A 28 35.85 8.20 12.54
C LYS A 28 36.00 7.00 11.61
N GLU A 29 35.00 6.78 10.75
CA GLU A 29 35.00 5.71 9.76
C GLU A 29 36.14 5.87 8.76
N VAL A 30 36.43 7.09 8.32
CA VAL A 30 37.54 7.39 7.40
C VAL A 30 38.88 7.34 8.15
N SER A 31 38.95 7.88 9.36
CA SER A 31 40.14 7.83 10.22
C SER A 31 40.55 6.38 10.55
N ASN A 32 39.58 5.52 10.82
CA ASN A 32 39.82 4.10 11.05
C ASN A 32 40.37 3.39 9.79
N LEU A 33 39.87 3.73 8.61
CA LEU A 33 40.37 3.20 7.35
C LEU A 33 41.81 3.64 7.07
N MET A 34 42.17 4.88 7.41
CA MET A 34 43.52 5.41 7.26
C MET A 34 44.54 4.74 8.15
N GLN A 35 44.13 4.26 9.35
CA GLN A 35 45.04 3.60 10.30
C GLN A 35 45.42 2.17 9.88
N TYR A 36 44.67 1.55 9.02
CA TYR A 36 44.83 0.13 8.67
C TYR A 36 45.49 -0.13 7.31
N THR A 37 45.98 0.91 6.57
CA THR A 37 46.24 0.61 5.17
C THR A 37 47.41 1.35 4.53
N ASP A 38 48.36 0.56 4.05
CA ASP A 38 48.97 0.66 2.73
C ASP A 38 48.01 0.21 1.57
N THR A 39 46.81 -0.26 1.91
CA THR A 39 45.80 -0.83 0.97
C THR A 39 44.49 -0.07 0.94
N ALA A 40 44.42 1.16 1.48
CA ALA A 40 43.20 2.00 1.49
C ALA A 40 42.86 2.60 0.12
N ASP A 41 43.68 2.38 -0.88
CA ASP A 41 43.39 2.74 -2.27
C ASP A 41 41.99 2.16 -2.64
N ASN A 42 41.03 3.08 -2.81
CA ASN A 42 39.66 2.81 -3.22
C ASN A 42 38.61 2.47 -2.14
N LYS A 43 38.92 2.59 -0.82
CA LYS A 43 37.91 2.45 0.23
C LYS A 43 37.22 3.75 0.63
N TYR A 44 37.83 4.88 0.36
CA TYR A 44 37.23 6.19 0.54
C TYR A 44 37.72 7.18 -0.51
N PHE A 45 36.88 8.18 -0.82
CA PHE A 45 37.16 9.22 -1.80
C PHE A 45 36.89 10.58 -1.18
N VAL A 46 37.86 11.50 -1.27
CA VAL A 46 37.78 12.84 -0.73
C VAL A 46 37.38 13.80 -1.83
N TYR A 47 36.29 14.49 -1.66
CA TYR A 47 35.84 15.52 -2.56
C TYR A 47 36.31 16.88 -2.08
N ARG A 48 37.27 17.45 -2.81
CA ARG A 48 37.83 18.78 -2.55
C ARG A 48 37.38 19.75 -3.61
N THR A 49 36.98 20.94 -3.17
CA THR A 49 36.68 22.06 -4.07
C THR A 49 37.94 22.48 -4.82
N TYR A 50 37.76 23.29 -5.85
CA TYR A 50 38.86 23.87 -6.64
C TYR A 50 39.93 24.57 -5.77
N ASP A 51 39.54 25.16 -4.64
CA ASP A 51 40.43 25.81 -3.67
C ASP A 51 40.99 24.87 -2.60
N GLY A 52 40.72 23.58 -2.70
CA GLY A 52 41.26 22.54 -1.83
C GLY A 52 40.45 22.29 -0.55
N ALA A 53 39.35 23.00 -0.29
CA ALA A 53 38.50 22.75 0.86
C ALA A 53 37.75 21.44 0.71
N ILE A 54 37.63 20.66 1.81
CA ILE A 54 36.91 19.39 1.79
C ILE A 54 35.41 19.67 1.83
N GLN A 55 34.68 19.22 0.81
CA GLN A 55 33.23 19.35 0.73
C GLN A 55 32.55 18.14 1.37
N PHE A 56 32.94 16.93 1.00
CA PHE A 56 32.42 15.68 1.56
C PHE A 56 33.37 14.50 1.29
N TYR A 57 33.05 13.37 1.93
CA TYR A 57 33.71 12.09 1.70
C TYR A 57 32.72 11.06 1.20
N ILE A 58 33.20 10.10 0.42
CA ILE A 58 32.46 8.87 0.13
C ILE A 58 33.26 7.69 0.67
N VAL A 59 32.64 6.89 1.52
CA VAL A 59 33.17 5.61 1.98
C VAL A 59 32.56 4.50 1.16
N ARG A 60 33.40 3.70 0.51
CA ARG A 60 33.02 2.54 -0.26
C ARG A 60 33.16 1.26 0.56
N LYS A 61 32.11 0.43 0.60
CA LYS A 61 32.14 -0.92 1.13
C LYS A 61 31.88 -1.92 0.02
N GLU A 62 32.74 -2.92 -0.08
CA GLU A 62 32.58 -4.00 -1.06
C GLU A 62 31.43 -4.93 -0.66
N ALA A 63 30.96 -5.74 -1.61
CA ALA A 63 29.82 -6.65 -1.43
C ALA A 63 30.01 -7.62 -0.24
N HIS A 64 31.23 -8.14 -0.05
CA HIS A 64 31.56 -9.05 1.06
C HIS A 64 31.61 -8.36 2.43
N GLU A 65 31.68 -7.03 2.49
CA GLU A 65 31.69 -6.21 3.71
C GLU A 65 30.28 -5.77 4.13
N THR A 66 29.25 -6.11 3.36
CA THR A 66 27.86 -5.70 3.60
C THR A 66 26.97 -6.90 3.91
N LYS A 67 25.97 -6.72 4.76
CA LYS A 67 25.05 -7.80 5.18
C LYS A 67 24.18 -8.34 4.03
N ASP A 68 23.93 -7.53 3.02
CA ASP A 68 23.06 -7.85 1.87
C ASP A 68 23.84 -8.23 0.61
N GLY A 69 25.17 -8.35 0.70
CA GLY A 69 26.04 -8.74 -0.42
C GLY A 69 26.11 -7.71 -1.55
N LYS A 70 25.77 -6.43 -1.29
CA LYS A 70 25.82 -5.36 -2.29
C LYS A 70 26.87 -4.32 -1.96
N LYS A 71 27.57 -3.80 -2.98
CA LYS A 71 28.46 -2.64 -2.81
C LYS A 71 27.67 -1.45 -2.26
N ARG A 72 28.23 -0.74 -1.29
CA ARG A 72 27.63 0.47 -0.70
C ARG A 72 28.58 1.64 -0.77
N PHE A 73 28.03 2.80 -1.12
CA PHE A 73 28.70 4.09 -1.11
C PHE A 73 27.99 4.98 -0.09
N THR A 74 28.68 5.35 0.98
CA THR A 74 28.13 6.19 2.04
C THR A 74 28.80 7.55 2.02
N PRO A 75 28.09 8.61 1.61
CA PRO A 75 28.61 9.98 1.68
C PRO A 75 28.57 10.50 3.11
N TYR A 76 29.59 11.27 3.48
CA TYR A 76 29.68 11.98 4.75
C TYR A 76 29.85 13.47 4.49
N SER A 77 28.92 14.28 4.97
CA SER A 77 28.97 15.73 4.90
C SER A 77 29.09 16.34 6.28
N PHE A 78 29.77 17.47 6.41
CA PHE A 78 29.96 18.15 7.68
C PHE A 78 28.74 19.00 8.05
N ASP A 79 28.18 18.79 9.23
CA ASP A 79 27.11 19.59 9.80
C ASP A 79 27.71 20.67 10.71
N PRO A 80 27.75 21.96 10.29
CA PRO A 80 28.38 23.01 11.06
C PRO A 80 27.63 23.36 12.36
N LYS A 81 26.32 23.04 12.43
CA LYS A 81 25.51 23.29 13.63
C LYS A 81 25.83 22.30 14.74
N GLU A 82 26.09 21.04 14.36
CA GLU A 82 26.43 19.99 15.28
C GLU A 82 27.95 19.75 15.39
N ASN A 83 28.74 20.49 14.61
CA ASN A 83 30.20 20.39 14.50
C ASN A 83 30.68 18.94 14.34
N LYS A 84 30.01 18.18 13.44
CA LYS A 84 30.34 16.78 13.21
C LYS A 84 30.05 16.34 11.79
N TRP A 85 30.72 15.26 11.36
CA TRP A 85 30.43 14.57 10.12
C TRP A 85 29.19 13.68 10.26
N CYS A 86 28.27 13.79 9.29
CA CYS A 86 27.03 13.02 9.24
C CYS A 86 26.98 12.16 7.98
N PRO A 87 26.43 10.93 8.05
CA PRO A 87 26.29 10.04 6.91
C PRO A 87 25.16 10.50 5.99
N ASN A 88 25.33 11.64 5.34
CA ASN A 88 24.37 12.26 4.44
C ASN A 88 25.06 12.78 3.19
N SER A 89 24.32 12.80 2.08
CA SER A 89 24.78 13.37 0.82
C SER A 89 24.71 14.89 0.85
N TRP A 90 25.72 15.54 0.30
CA TRP A 90 25.64 16.93 -0.14
C TRP A 90 24.56 17.04 -1.23
N GLU A 91 23.62 17.98 -1.12
CA GLU A 91 22.43 17.92 -1.97
C GLU A 91 22.66 18.44 -3.39
N GLU A 92 23.25 19.61 -3.58
CA GLU A 92 23.42 20.30 -4.86
C GLU A 92 24.80 20.96 -4.94
N ASN A 93 25.27 21.33 -6.14
CA ASN A 93 26.58 21.97 -6.36
C ASN A 93 27.74 21.14 -5.80
N ARG A 94 27.72 19.84 -6.07
CA ARG A 94 28.80 18.95 -5.67
C ARG A 94 30.04 19.23 -6.50
N CYS A 95 31.20 19.36 -5.85
CA CYS A 95 32.46 19.43 -6.59
C CYS A 95 32.77 18.07 -7.25
N LEU A 96 33.65 18.09 -8.23
CA LEU A 96 34.18 16.89 -8.85
C LEU A 96 35.18 16.19 -7.91
N TYR A 97 35.29 14.91 -7.99
CA TYR A 97 36.42 14.18 -7.42
C TYR A 97 37.70 14.64 -8.12
N ASN A 98 38.75 14.97 -7.39
CA ASN A 98 40.02 15.58 -7.88
C ASN A 98 39.85 16.99 -8.50
N GLU A 99 38.81 17.75 -8.12
CA GLU A 99 38.61 19.13 -8.64
C GLU A 99 39.77 20.06 -8.28
N ASP A 100 40.40 19.88 -7.11
CA ASP A 100 41.58 20.60 -6.66
C ASP A 100 42.78 20.41 -7.65
N LYS A 101 42.87 19.28 -8.33
CA LYS A 101 43.93 18.99 -9.33
C LYS A 101 43.77 19.79 -10.62
N LEU A 102 42.59 20.31 -10.90
CA LEU A 102 42.35 21.21 -12.03
C LEU A 102 43.15 22.53 -11.87
N LYS A 103 43.21 23.06 -10.64
CA LYS A 103 43.97 24.26 -10.31
C LYS A 103 45.46 24.07 -10.43
N GLU A 104 45.96 22.89 -10.03
CA GLU A 104 47.38 22.52 -10.11
C GLU A 104 47.83 22.28 -11.56
N ASN A 105 46.92 21.97 -12.48
CA ASN A 105 47.21 21.60 -13.86
C ASN A 105 46.29 22.32 -14.85
N PRO A 106 46.40 23.65 -15.01
CA PRO A 106 45.48 24.45 -15.81
C PRO A 106 45.45 24.09 -17.29
N ASP A 107 46.59 23.65 -17.85
CA ASP A 107 46.76 23.43 -19.30
C ASP A 107 46.51 21.99 -19.74
N LYS A 108 46.37 21.04 -18.80
CA LYS A 108 46.15 19.62 -19.16
C LYS A 108 44.70 19.37 -19.55
N PRO A 109 44.46 18.51 -20.54
CA PRO A 109 43.11 18.02 -20.83
C PRO A 109 42.53 17.31 -19.62
N VAL A 110 41.20 17.40 -19.48
CA VAL A 110 40.48 16.74 -18.40
C VAL A 110 39.84 15.46 -18.91
N LEU A 111 40.11 14.36 -18.25
CA LEU A 111 39.48 13.08 -18.56
C LEU A 111 38.44 12.78 -17.48
N ILE A 112 37.19 12.65 -17.90
CA ILE A 112 36.04 12.35 -17.02
C ILE A 112 35.69 10.87 -17.12
N SER A 113 35.73 10.16 -15.99
CA SER A 113 35.25 8.78 -15.83
C SER A 113 34.00 8.73 -14.97
N GLU A 114 33.16 7.68 -15.07
CA GLU A 114 31.90 7.59 -14.29
C GLU A 114 32.17 7.41 -12.80
N GLY A 115 33.20 6.63 -12.44
CA GLY A 115 33.47 6.25 -11.06
C GLY A 115 34.76 6.83 -10.49
N GLU A 116 34.77 7.10 -9.18
CA GLU A 116 35.94 7.60 -8.43
C GLU A 116 37.14 6.63 -8.54
N LYS A 117 36.87 5.30 -8.57
CA LYS A 117 37.89 4.28 -8.71
C LYS A 117 38.66 4.43 -10.05
N ALA A 118 37.89 4.62 -11.14
CA ALA A 118 38.43 4.82 -12.46
C ALA A 118 39.28 6.11 -12.55
N ALA A 119 38.77 7.23 -11.99
CA ALA A 119 39.50 8.50 -11.92
C ALA A 119 40.77 8.42 -11.03
N ALA A 120 40.69 7.73 -9.89
CA ALA A 120 41.85 7.52 -9.02
C ALA A 120 42.94 6.67 -9.70
N TYR A 121 42.55 5.58 -10.39
CA TYR A 121 43.46 4.76 -11.15
C TYR A 121 44.13 5.56 -12.29
N GLY A 122 43.30 6.30 -13.06
CA GLY A 122 43.78 7.15 -14.14
C GLY A 122 44.80 8.21 -13.66
N SER A 123 44.50 8.90 -12.54
CA SER A 123 45.41 9.88 -11.95
C SER A 123 46.79 9.30 -11.58
N LYS A 124 46.84 8.02 -11.23
CA LYS A 124 48.10 7.34 -10.89
C LYS A 124 48.92 6.93 -12.10
N HIS A 125 48.25 6.51 -13.17
CA HIS A 125 48.88 5.86 -14.32
C HIS A 125 48.98 6.73 -15.57
N TYR A 126 48.05 7.69 -15.80
CA TYR A 126 47.96 8.51 -17.02
C TYR A 126 48.08 10.00 -16.70
N LYS A 127 49.28 10.45 -16.39
CA LYS A 127 49.57 11.80 -15.84
C LYS A 127 49.46 12.95 -16.83
N ASP A 128 49.24 12.65 -18.11
CA ASP A 128 49.04 13.65 -19.16
C ASP A 128 47.65 14.32 -19.06
N TYR A 129 46.74 13.75 -18.26
CA TYR A 129 45.36 14.20 -18.06
C TYR A 129 45.10 14.54 -16.59
N VAL A 130 44.14 15.42 -16.34
CA VAL A 130 43.51 15.56 -15.04
C VAL A 130 42.29 14.64 -14.98
N HIS A 131 42.36 13.59 -14.19
CA HIS A 131 41.26 12.61 -14.07
C HIS A 131 40.28 13.05 -13.01
N VAL A 132 39.02 13.22 -13.41
CA VAL A 132 37.94 13.60 -12.53
C VAL A 132 36.75 12.65 -12.67
N SER A 133 35.90 12.64 -11.67
CA SER A 133 34.59 11.97 -11.72
C SER A 133 33.56 12.74 -10.87
N TRP A 134 32.32 12.29 -10.91
CA TRP A 134 31.26 12.88 -10.08
C TRP A 134 30.67 11.84 -9.11
N SER A 135 29.97 12.31 -8.05
CA SER A 135 29.39 11.42 -7.05
C SER A 135 27.96 11.03 -7.36
N GLY A 136 27.63 9.75 -7.15
CA GLY A 136 26.25 9.25 -7.20
C GLY A 136 25.80 8.67 -8.53
N GLY A 137 26.76 8.37 -9.45
CA GLY A 137 26.51 7.66 -10.70
C GLY A 137 25.67 8.45 -11.72
N SER A 138 25.23 7.79 -12.78
CA SER A 138 24.54 8.36 -13.95
C SER A 138 23.34 9.27 -13.60
N LYS A 139 22.64 9.00 -12.51
CA LYS A 139 21.45 9.75 -12.07
C LYS A 139 21.76 11.05 -11.31
N ALA A 140 23.03 11.32 -10.98
CA ALA A 140 23.42 12.44 -10.15
C ALA A 140 24.23 13.53 -10.88
N VAL A 141 24.41 13.42 -12.17
CA VAL A 141 25.13 14.40 -13.01
C VAL A 141 24.61 15.82 -12.79
N HIS A 142 23.29 16.02 -12.75
CA HIS A 142 22.62 17.31 -12.54
C HIS A 142 22.89 17.98 -11.17
N LYS A 143 23.50 17.25 -10.22
CA LYS A 143 23.86 17.76 -8.88
C LYS A 143 25.30 18.26 -8.82
N THR A 144 26.07 18.06 -9.89
CA THR A 144 27.49 18.33 -9.95
C THR A 144 27.75 19.70 -10.56
N ASN A 145 28.68 20.44 -10.00
CA ASN A 145 29.15 21.70 -10.52
C ASN A 145 30.33 21.48 -11.47
N PHE A 146 30.16 21.79 -12.74
CA PHE A 146 31.19 21.64 -13.78
C PHE A 146 31.89 22.96 -14.13
N GLN A 147 31.62 24.06 -13.44
CA GLN A 147 32.12 25.39 -13.82
C GLN A 147 33.64 25.49 -13.91
N HIS A 148 34.38 24.71 -13.12
CA HIS A 148 35.85 24.68 -13.18
C HIS A 148 36.43 23.93 -14.38
N LEU A 149 35.56 23.40 -15.27
CA LEU A 149 35.95 22.87 -16.59
C LEU A 149 35.79 23.91 -17.70
N LYS A 150 35.49 25.17 -17.35
CA LYS A 150 35.25 26.21 -18.34
C LYS A 150 36.46 26.37 -19.28
N ASP A 151 36.14 26.37 -20.58
CA ASP A 151 37.09 26.53 -21.70
C ASP A 151 38.19 25.45 -21.78
N ARG A 152 38.04 24.33 -21.05
CA ARG A 152 39.03 23.22 -21.07
C ARG A 152 38.68 22.19 -22.12
N GLU A 153 39.72 21.50 -22.61
CA GLU A 153 39.52 20.27 -23.36
C GLU A 153 39.07 19.16 -22.42
N VAL A 154 37.90 18.56 -22.72
CA VAL A 154 37.28 17.50 -21.92
C VAL A 154 37.19 16.24 -22.74
N ILE A 155 37.74 15.14 -22.22
CA ILE A 155 37.66 13.81 -22.81
C ILE A 155 36.76 12.94 -21.93
N LEU A 156 35.67 12.46 -22.49
CA LEU A 156 34.71 11.60 -21.82
C LEU A 156 35.07 10.14 -22.05
N PHE A 157 35.29 9.39 -20.97
CA PHE A 157 35.55 7.94 -21.03
C PHE A 157 34.38 7.19 -20.38
N PRO A 158 33.39 6.73 -21.18
CA PRO A 158 32.26 5.96 -20.65
C PRO A 158 32.72 4.56 -20.21
N ASP A 159 32.04 4.01 -19.18
CA ASP A 159 32.05 2.56 -18.96
C ASP A 159 31.38 1.90 -20.17
N ASN A 160 31.86 0.73 -20.61
CA ASN A 160 31.30 0.08 -21.79
C ASN A 160 29.98 -0.63 -21.50
N ASP A 161 28.97 0.15 -21.13
CA ASP A 161 27.59 -0.28 -21.02
C ASP A 161 26.63 0.86 -21.39
N ASP A 162 25.34 0.54 -21.51
CA ASP A 162 24.31 1.52 -21.86
C ASP A 162 24.20 2.66 -20.83
N ASP A 163 24.43 2.38 -19.55
CA ASP A 163 24.33 3.37 -18.48
C ASP A 163 25.55 4.31 -18.47
N GLY A 164 26.75 3.80 -18.73
CA GLY A 164 28.00 4.59 -18.86
C GLY A 164 27.97 5.53 -20.07
N ILE A 165 27.57 5.01 -21.23
CA ILE A 165 27.41 5.83 -22.45
C ILE A 165 26.36 6.93 -22.21
N ARG A 166 25.27 6.61 -21.54
CA ARG A 166 24.21 7.56 -21.17
C ARG A 166 24.72 8.64 -20.22
N ALA A 167 25.48 8.24 -19.20
CA ALA A 167 26.03 9.16 -18.22
C ALA A 167 26.95 10.19 -18.87
N MET A 168 27.88 9.75 -19.73
CA MET A 168 28.81 10.62 -20.43
C MET A 168 28.11 11.55 -21.43
N THR A 169 27.10 11.05 -22.14
CA THR A 169 26.25 11.87 -23.01
C THR A 169 25.53 12.97 -22.22
N HIS A 170 25.06 12.65 -21.00
CA HIS A 170 24.45 13.64 -20.11
C HIS A 170 25.47 14.68 -19.62
N VAL A 171 26.70 14.26 -19.30
CA VAL A 171 27.79 15.18 -18.94
C VAL A 171 28.08 16.13 -20.12
N ALA A 172 28.27 15.59 -21.35
CA ALA A 172 28.49 16.41 -22.53
C ALA A 172 27.39 17.46 -22.74
N LYS A 173 26.15 17.05 -22.66
CA LYS A 173 24.98 17.95 -22.74
C LYS A 173 25.03 19.04 -21.68
N THR A 174 25.31 18.70 -20.43
CA THR A 174 25.42 19.64 -19.32
C THR A 174 26.54 20.67 -19.58
N LEU A 175 27.66 20.25 -20.13
CA LEU A 175 28.80 21.12 -20.46
C LEU A 175 28.46 22.10 -21.58
N ILE A 176 27.75 21.66 -22.62
CA ILE A 176 27.36 22.46 -23.77
C ILE A 176 26.24 23.45 -23.40
N GLU A 177 25.15 22.93 -22.82
CA GLU A 177 23.98 23.76 -22.43
C GLU A 177 24.33 24.77 -21.33
N GLY A 178 25.29 24.43 -20.46
CA GLY A 178 25.80 25.33 -19.43
C GLY A 178 26.85 26.32 -19.92
N GLU A 179 27.15 26.35 -21.24
CA GLU A 179 28.19 27.19 -21.86
C GLU A 179 29.55 27.05 -21.14
N ILE A 180 29.88 25.83 -20.69
CA ILE A 180 31.10 25.54 -19.93
C ILE A 180 32.25 25.29 -20.90
N THR A 181 32.11 24.33 -21.82
CA THR A 181 33.06 24.08 -22.89
C THR A 181 32.40 23.36 -24.09
N ASN A 182 32.86 23.69 -25.28
CA ASN A 182 32.50 22.99 -26.51
C ASN A 182 33.65 22.09 -27.02
N ASN A 183 34.82 22.13 -26.37
CA ASN A 183 35.98 21.28 -26.72
C ASN A 183 35.84 19.93 -26.00
N ILE A 184 34.91 19.11 -26.49
CA ILE A 184 34.56 17.84 -25.88
C ILE A 184 34.87 16.70 -26.85
N LYS A 185 35.61 15.69 -26.39
CA LYS A 185 35.84 14.45 -27.08
C LYS A 185 35.26 13.27 -26.32
N ILE A 186 34.84 12.25 -27.01
CA ILE A 186 34.33 11.01 -26.40
C ILE A 186 35.12 9.80 -26.96
N VAL A 187 35.50 8.92 -26.07
CA VAL A 187 36.21 7.67 -26.39
C VAL A 187 35.19 6.66 -26.92
N ASP A 188 35.58 5.97 -28.02
CA ASP A 188 34.80 4.84 -28.54
C ASP A 188 35.19 3.56 -27.76
N VAL A 189 34.25 3.08 -26.93
CA VAL A 189 34.48 1.93 -26.03
C VAL A 189 33.89 0.61 -26.56
N LYS A 190 33.29 0.61 -27.76
CA LYS A 190 32.51 -0.54 -28.28
C LYS A 190 33.33 -1.83 -28.41
N ASP A 191 34.63 -1.72 -28.63
CA ASP A 191 35.52 -2.88 -28.75
C ASP A 191 36.09 -3.33 -27.40
N LEU A 192 35.74 -2.68 -26.31
CA LEU A 192 36.12 -3.07 -24.95
C LEU A 192 35.16 -4.14 -24.39
N PRO A 193 35.55 -4.90 -23.36
CA PRO A 193 34.64 -5.80 -22.66
C PRO A 193 33.44 -5.07 -22.08
N ASP A 194 32.32 -5.77 -21.95
CA ASP A 194 31.10 -5.25 -21.34
C ASP A 194 31.33 -4.79 -19.88
N GLY A 195 30.89 -3.56 -19.56
CA GLY A 195 31.10 -2.94 -18.24
C GLY A 195 32.55 -2.53 -17.93
N PHE A 196 33.44 -2.48 -18.94
CA PHE A 196 34.85 -2.12 -18.76
C PHE A 196 35.02 -0.64 -18.37
N ASP A 197 35.79 -0.39 -17.30
CA ASP A 197 36.26 0.95 -16.91
C ASP A 197 37.81 1.05 -16.97
N ILE A 198 38.35 2.26 -16.82
CA ILE A 198 39.81 2.50 -16.85
C ILE A 198 40.54 1.67 -15.78
N ALA A 199 39.97 1.41 -14.64
CA ALA A 199 40.61 0.66 -13.56
C ALA A 199 40.58 -0.86 -13.76
N ASP A 200 40.00 -1.34 -14.84
CA ASP A 200 39.98 -2.76 -15.20
C ASP A 200 41.18 -3.14 -16.10
N GLU A 201 41.98 -2.16 -16.53
CA GLU A 201 43.19 -2.40 -17.35
C GLU A 201 44.12 -3.49 -16.78
N PRO A 202 44.41 -3.56 -15.46
CA PRO A 202 45.29 -4.61 -14.92
C PRO A 202 44.74 -6.03 -15.13
N ILE A 203 43.44 -6.17 -15.28
CA ILE A 203 42.76 -7.46 -15.48
C ILE A 203 42.84 -7.84 -16.97
N HIS A 204 42.84 -6.84 -17.87
CA HIS A 204 42.78 -7.00 -19.31
C HIS A 204 44.10 -6.54 -19.98
N GLN A 205 45.19 -7.21 -19.69
CA GLN A 205 46.58 -6.86 -20.10
C GLN A 205 46.81 -6.59 -21.61
N LYS A 206 45.83 -6.93 -22.46
CA LYS A 206 45.91 -6.67 -23.92
C LYS A 206 45.30 -5.34 -24.34
N ILE A 207 44.65 -4.63 -23.42
CA ILE A 207 43.99 -3.35 -23.68
C ILE A 207 44.91 -2.23 -23.23
N SER A 208 45.20 -1.31 -24.16
CA SER A 208 45.98 -0.10 -23.87
C SER A 208 45.01 1.07 -23.68
N ILE A 209 44.85 1.53 -22.45
CA ILE A 209 44.02 2.71 -22.15
C ILE A 209 44.54 3.95 -22.89
N GLN A 210 45.86 4.16 -22.96
CA GLN A 210 46.43 5.27 -23.71
C GLN A 210 46.09 5.18 -25.22
N GLY A 211 46.14 3.97 -25.79
CA GLY A 211 45.69 3.72 -27.16
C GLY A 211 44.19 4.00 -27.32
N THR A 212 43.39 3.58 -26.38
CA THR A 212 41.93 3.81 -26.38
C THR A 212 41.60 5.29 -26.27
N ILE A 213 42.23 6.05 -25.36
CA ILE A 213 42.05 7.51 -25.27
C ILE A 213 42.40 8.22 -26.57
N SER A 214 43.45 7.76 -27.29
CA SER A 214 43.84 8.35 -28.57
C SER A 214 42.80 8.17 -29.69
N THR A 215 41.83 7.28 -29.53
CA THR A 215 40.70 7.11 -30.45
C THR A 215 39.55 8.09 -30.21
N ALA A 216 39.65 8.94 -29.19
CA ALA A 216 38.58 9.90 -28.84
C ALA A 216 38.26 10.84 -30.02
N LYS A 217 37.00 10.95 -30.35
CA LYS A 217 36.47 11.79 -31.43
C LYS A 217 35.77 13.00 -30.87
N GLU A 218 35.79 14.10 -31.65
CA GLU A 218 34.98 15.28 -31.32
C GLU A 218 33.54 14.86 -31.03
N PHE A 219 33.00 15.38 -29.95
CA PHE A 219 31.61 15.14 -29.58
C PHE A 219 30.72 16.02 -30.45
N ASP A 220 29.98 15.40 -31.36
CA ASP A 220 29.00 16.10 -32.20
C ASP A 220 27.59 16.01 -31.58
N PRO A 221 27.02 17.12 -31.09
CA PRO A 221 25.67 17.13 -30.52
C PRO A 221 24.61 16.58 -31.48
N ASP A 222 24.73 16.86 -32.79
CA ASP A 222 23.72 16.47 -33.78
C ASP A 222 23.72 14.95 -34.00
N VAL A 223 24.89 14.30 -33.93
CA VAL A 223 25.01 12.84 -34.00
C VAL A 223 24.37 12.16 -32.78
N TYR A 224 24.40 12.82 -31.64
CA TYR A 224 23.84 12.32 -30.39
C TYR A 224 22.38 12.77 -30.12
N GLU A 225 21.80 13.66 -30.92
CA GLU A 225 20.43 14.13 -30.74
C GLU A 225 19.42 12.98 -30.84
N ASP A 226 19.55 12.11 -31.82
CA ASP A 226 18.73 10.91 -31.97
C ASP A 226 18.93 9.90 -30.83
N TYR A 227 20.16 9.80 -30.33
CA TYR A 227 20.48 8.98 -29.17
C TYR A 227 19.81 9.55 -27.89
N TRP A 228 19.87 10.87 -27.70
CA TRP A 228 19.17 11.53 -26.58
C TRP A 228 17.66 11.38 -26.65
N LYS A 229 17.05 11.54 -27.84
CA LYS A 229 15.62 11.28 -28.05
C LYS A 229 15.25 9.84 -27.68
N LYS A 230 16.07 8.87 -28.07
CA LYS A 230 15.87 7.45 -27.71
C LYS A 230 16.01 7.22 -26.22
N ILE A 231 16.99 7.84 -25.56
CA ILE A 231 17.18 7.75 -24.11
C ILE A 231 15.96 8.35 -23.39
N ALA A 232 15.56 9.57 -23.74
CA ALA A 232 14.41 10.23 -23.12
C ALA A 232 13.13 9.41 -23.28
N ALA A 233 12.90 8.86 -24.47
CA ALA A 233 11.77 7.98 -24.73
C ALA A 233 11.85 6.66 -23.94
N ALA A 234 13.05 6.09 -23.77
CA ALA A 234 13.24 4.89 -22.97
C ALA A 234 13.03 5.15 -21.48
N GLU A 235 13.51 6.28 -20.96
CA GLU A 235 13.27 6.70 -19.57
C GLU A 235 11.80 6.98 -19.31
N GLU A 236 11.11 7.67 -20.21
CA GLU A 236 9.68 7.91 -20.13
C GLU A 236 8.91 6.57 -20.14
N LYS A 237 9.28 5.65 -21.01
CA LYS A 237 8.70 4.31 -21.07
C LYS A 237 8.89 3.55 -19.75
N ARG A 238 10.11 3.57 -19.18
CA ARG A 238 10.41 2.94 -17.88
C ARG A 238 9.61 3.58 -16.74
N ASP A 239 9.48 4.91 -16.72
CA ASP A 239 8.68 5.64 -15.74
C ASP A 239 7.20 5.22 -15.82
N ILE A 240 6.66 5.14 -17.04
CA ILE A 240 5.28 4.68 -17.28
C ILE A 240 5.12 3.21 -16.86
N GLU A 241 6.04 2.32 -17.24
CA GLU A 241 6.01 0.91 -16.85
C GLU A 241 6.04 0.75 -15.32
N SER A 242 6.91 1.50 -14.63
CA SER A 242 6.96 1.52 -13.16
C SER A 242 5.65 2.01 -12.52
N LYS A 243 4.98 2.97 -13.14
CA LYS A 243 3.68 3.46 -12.68
C LYS A 243 2.58 2.44 -12.94
N VAL A 244 2.57 1.82 -14.11
CA VAL A 244 1.63 0.73 -14.44
C VAL A 244 1.77 -0.41 -13.44
N GLU A 245 2.98 -0.83 -13.09
CA GLU A 245 3.23 -1.85 -12.06
C GLU A 245 2.62 -1.48 -10.69
N ARG A 246 2.67 -0.19 -10.31
CA ARG A 246 2.00 0.28 -9.09
C ARG A 246 0.48 0.23 -9.22
N PHE A 247 -0.06 0.62 -10.38
CA PHE A 247 -1.50 0.61 -10.61
C PHE A 247 -2.08 -0.80 -10.72
N LEU A 248 -1.31 -1.81 -11.14
CA LEU A 248 -1.72 -3.21 -11.11
C LEU A 248 -2.05 -3.74 -9.70
N LYS A 249 -1.49 -3.10 -8.66
CA LYS A 249 -1.81 -3.42 -7.25
C LYS A 249 -3.10 -2.76 -6.77
N VAL A 250 -3.61 -1.79 -7.52
CA VAL A 250 -4.78 -0.96 -7.15
C VAL A 250 -6.00 -1.34 -7.97
N TYR A 251 -5.83 -1.76 -9.22
CA TYR A 251 -6.93 -1.98 -10.15
C TYR A 251 -6.99 -3.42 -10.65
N ILE A 252 -8.21 -3.95 -10.69
CA ILE A 252 -8.54 -5.19 -11.39
C ILE A 252 -9.54 -4.88 -12.51
N TYR A 253 -9.52 -5.68 -13.58
CA TYR A 253 -10.47 -5.50 -14.68
C TYR A 253 -11.66 -6.46 -14.54
N VAL A 254 -12.87 -5.90 -14.57
CA VAL A 254 -14.14 -6.62 -14.43
C VAL A 254 -14.79 -6.76 -15.80
N ARG A 255 -14.81 -7.99 -16.33
CA ARG A 255 -15.24 -8.29 -17.71
C ARG A 255 -16.73 -8.05 -17.91
N SER A 256 -17.58 -8.44 -16.97
CA SER A 256 -19.05 -8.35 -17.08
C SER A 256 -19.55 -6.91 -17.30
N VAL A 257 -18.81 -5.92 -16.84
CA VAL A 257 -19.15 -4.50 -16.97
C VAL A 257 -18.10 -3.70 -17.72
N MET A 258 -17.08 -4.35 -18.27
CA MET A 258 -15.97 -3.74 -19.01
C MET A 258 -15.35 -2.52 -18.31
N SER A 259 -15.19 -2.61 -16.99
CA SER A 259 -14.76 -1.53 -16.10
C SER A 259 -13.64 -2.01 -15.21
N PHE A 260 -12.95 -1.08 -14.57
CA PHE A 260 -11.95 -1.39 -13.56
C PHE A 260 -12.57 -1.30 -12.17
N TYR A 261 -12.16 -2.18 -11.27
CA TYR A 261 -12.52 -2.08 -9.86
C TYR A 261 -11.29 -1.61 -9.09
N GLU A 262 -11.42 -0.51 -8.35
CA GLU A 262 -10.38 0.02 -7.49
C GLU A 262 -10.39 -0.73 -6.16
N LEU A 263 -9.31 -1.43 -5.84
CA LEU A 263 -9.17 -2.21 -4.61
C LEU A 263 -9.04 -1.32 -3.37
N TRP A 264 -8.40 -0.17 -3.55
CA TRP A 264 -8.15 0.81 -2.51
C TRP A 264 -7.78 2.16 -3.13
N PRO A 265 -8.19 3.32 -2.59
CA PRO A 265 -8.96 3.51 -1.34
C PRO A 265 -10.48 3.42 -1.51
N ARG A 266 -11.04 3.65 -2.70
CA ARG A 266 -12.48 3.88 -2.89
C ARG A 266 -13.31 2.61 -2.97
N LYS A 267 -12.74 1.52 -3.50
CA LYS A 267 -13.41 0.22 -3.69
C LYS A 267 -14.67 0.32 -4.53
N GLU A 268 -14.55 0.94 -5.68
CA GLU A 268 -15.65 1.19 -6.61
C GLU A 268 -15.29 0.82 -8.05
N LEU A 269 -16.32 0.66 -8.87
CA LEU A 269 -16.17 0.43 -10.30
C LEU A 269 -15.96 1.74 -11.03
N LEU A 270 -14.88 1.82 -11.78
CA LEU A 270 -14.48 2.96 -12.60
C LEU A 270 -14.57 2.63 -14.08
N ASN A 271 -15.21 3.46 -14.86
CA ASN A 271 -15.14 3.34 -16.31
C ASN A 271 -13.78 3.85 -16.85
N LYS A 272 -13.53 3.63 -18.14
CA LYS A 272 -12.25 3.99 -18.77
C LYS A 272 -11.94 5.49 -18.71
N THR A 273 -12.94 6.34 -18.81
CA THR A 273 -12.78 7.79 -18.73
C THR A 273 -12.34 8.17 -17.33
N GLN A 274 -13.05 7.71 -16.31
CA GLN A 274 -12.72 8.00 -14.91
C GLN A 274 -11.30 7.56 -14.52
N ILE A 275 -10.88 6.34 -14.91
CA ILE A 275 -9.53 5.86 -14.57
C ILE A 275 -8.45 6.69 -15.27
N ASN A 276 -8.67 7.15 -16.48
CA ASN A 276 -7.74 8.00 -17.21
C ASN A 276 -7.70 9.42 -16.64
N ASP A 277 -8.86 10.04 -16.43
CA ASP A 277 -8.96 11.41 -15.94
C ASP A 277 -8.33 11.56 -14.54
N TRP A 278 -8.62 10.61 -13.66
CA TRP A 278 -8.09 10.65 -12.29
C TRP A 278 -6.58 10.40 -12.20
N ASN A 279 -6.01 9.75 -13.19
CA ASN A 279 -4.60 9.40 -13.23
C ASN A 279 -3.82 10.16 -14.33
N TYR A 280 -4.46 11.12 -15.00
CA TYR A 280 -3.87 11.83 -16.14
C TYR A 280 -2.51 12.45 -15.83
N ALA A 281 -2.41 13.21 -14.74
CA ALA A 281 -1.15 13.84 -14.33
C ALA A 281 -0.07 12.82 -13.98
N ALA A 282 -0.45 11.72 -13.29
CA ALA A 282 0.50 10.66 -12.94
C ALA A 282 1.03 9.95 -14.19
N MET A 283 0.21 9.77 -15.20
CA MET A 283 0.55 9.09 -16.46
C MET A 283 1.07 10.05 -17.54
N LYS A 284 1.28 11.32 -17.24
CA LYS A 284 1.78 12.33 -18.20
C LYS A 284 0.99 12.34 -19.53
N GLY A 285 -0.33 12.21 -19.46
CA GLY A 285 -1.21 12.15 -20.63
C GLY A 285 -1.33 10.80 -21.32
N HIS A 286 -0.61 9.77 -20.87
CA HIS A 286 -0.78 8.42 -21.42
C HIS A 286 -2.05 7.75 -20.86
N SER A 287 -2.69 6.95 -21.71
CA SER A 287 -3.93 6.23 -21.36
C SER A 287 -3.63 5.07 -20.42
N LEU A 288 -4.01 5.22 -19.14
CA LEU A 288 -3.78 4.18 -18.12
C LEU A 288 -4.60 2.92 -18.42
N ASP A 289 -5.86 3.05 -18.86
CA ASP A 289 -6.71 1.92 -19.20
C ASP A 289 -6.08 1.03 -20.27
N ARG A 290 -5.52 1.63 -21.34
CA ARG A 290 -4.84 0.90 -22.42
C ARG A 290 -3.57 0.22 -21.94
N ALA A 291 -2.78 0.90 -21.10
CA ALA A 291 -1.55 0.35 -20.54
C ALA A 291 -1.85 -0.86 -19.64
N LEU A 292 -2.84 -0.75 -18.76
CA LEU A 292 -3.28 -1.84 -17.89
C LEU A 292 -3.83 -3.02 -18.70
N LEU A 293 -4.73 -2.78 -19.67
CA LEU A 293 -5.36 -3.86 -20.45
C LEU A 293 -4.36 -4.69 -21.25
N LYS A 294 -3.25 -4.10 -21.68
CA LYS A 294 -2.16 -4.79 -22.39
C LYS A 294 -1.20 -5.54 -21.45
N HIS A 295 -1.21 -5.21 -20.17
CA HIS A 295 -0.25 -5.78 -19.24
C HIS A 295 -0.63 -7.22 -18.86
N LYS A 296 0.36 -8.14 -18.95
CA LYS A 296 0.14 -9.57 -18.70
C LYS A 296 -0.28 -9.90 -17.26
N ASN A 297 0.17 -9.08 -16.30
CA ASN A 297 -0.11 -9.26 -14.88
C ASN A 297 -1.43 -8.61 -14.42
N LEU A 298 -2.20 -7.99 -15.33
CA LEU A 298 -3.49 -7.43 -14.95
C LEU A 298 -4.44 -8.56 -14.54
N ILE A 299 -4.93 -8.48 -13.31
CA ILE A 299 -5.96 -9.40 -12.81
C ILE A 299 -7.27 -9.10 -13.56
N LYS A 300 -7.82 -10.11 -14.24
CA LYS A 300 -9.06 -10.02 -15.02
C LYS A 300 -10.06 -11.00 -14.44
N VAL A 301 -11.14 -10.47 -13.86
CA VAL A 301 -12.20 -11.28 -13.26
C VAL A 301 -13.51 -11.17 -14.05
N HIS A 302 -14.41 -12.14 -13.86
CA HIS A 302 -15.74 -12.08 -14.44
C HIS A 302 -16.54 -10.95 -13.80
N SER A 303 -16.65 -10.96 -12.48
CA SER A 303 -17.34 -9.94 -11.70
C SER A 303 -16.70 -9.77 -10.30
N VAL A 304 -17.20 -8.78 -9.59
CA VAL A 304 -16.85 -8.52 -8.17
C VAL A 304 -18.08 -8.86 -7.33
N PHE A 305 -17.87 -9.55 -6.23
CA PHE A 305 -18.92 -9.87 -5.27
C PHE A 305 -18.37 -9.85 -3.84
N THR A 306 -19.24 -9.96 -2.86
CA THR A 306 -18.87 -10.12 -1.46
C THR A 306 -19.51 -11.39 -0.92
N HIS A 307 -18.71 -12.30 -0.35
CA HIS A 307 -19.20 -13.52 0.27
C HIS A 307 -18.29 -13.95 1.44
N ALA A 308 -18.84 -13.89 2.65
CA ALA A 308 -18.10 -14.18 3.88
C ALA A 308 -17.63 -15.65 4.02
N GLY A 309 -18.25 -16.56 3.33
CA GLY A 309 -17.87 -18.00 3.34
C GLY A 309 -16.86 -18.39 2.26
N MET A 310 -16.27 -17.44 1.56
CA MET A 310 -15.23 -17.67 0.55
C MET A 310 -13.99 -16.84 0.88
N GLU A 311 -12.82 -17.34 0.48
CA GLU A 311 -11.57 -16.63 0.66
C GLU A 311 -11.62 -15.23 0.03
N PRO A 312 -11.01 -14.19 0.69
CA PRO A 312 -10.87 -12.86 0.11
C PRO A 312 -9.99 -12.88 -1.14
N GLY A 313 -10.25 -11.94 -2.05
CA GLY A 313 -9.43 -11.76 -3.24
C GLY A 313 -9.93 -12.56 -4.44
N VAL A 314 -9.01 -13.04 -5.28
CA VAL A 314 -9.37 -13.78 -6.50
C VAL A 314 -9.80 -15.20 -6.16
N VAL A 315 -11.02 -15.54 -6.54
CA VAL A 315 -11.60 -16.88 -6.30
C VAL A 315 -12.11 -17.47 -7.61
N GLU A 316 -11.92 -18.78 -7.77
CA GLU A 316 -12.53 -19.57 -8.84
C GLU A 316 -13.80 -20.23 -8.30
N VAL A 317 -14.93 -19.92 -8.94
CA VAL A 317 -16.22 -20.56 -8.65
C VAL A 317 -16.47 -21.66 -9.69
N LYS A 318 -16.67 -22.88 -9.25
CA LYS A 318 -16.95 -24.03 -10.10
C LYS A 318 -18.45 -24.13 -10.40
N HIS A 319 -18.80 -24.82 -11.49
CA HIS A 319 -20.19 -25.03 -11.85
C HIS A 319 -20.98 -25.69 -10.71
N GLY A 320 -22.13 -25.09 -10.37
CA GLY A 320 -23.01 -25.60 -9.30
C GLY A 320 -22.47 -25.40 -7.86
N GLN A 321 -21.33 -24.76 -7.67
CA GLN A 321 -20.78 -24.49 -6.35
C GLN A 321 -21.60 -23.48 -5.56
N HIS A 322 -22.26 -22.54 -6.25
CA HIS A 322 -23.07 -21.51 -5.64
C HIS A 322 -24.33 -21.22 -6.46
N GLU A 323 -25.48 -21.04 -5.78
CA GLU A 323 -26.77 -20.82 -6.45
C GLU A 323 -26.87 -19.50 -7.21
N ALA A 324 -26.22 -18.45 -6.71
CA ALA A 324 -26.29 -17.09 -7.29
C ALA A 324 -25.06 -16.68 -8.08
N ILE A 325 -24.04 -17.54 -8.19
CA ILE A 325 -22.77 -17.22 -8.85
C ILE A 325 -22.46 -18.30 -9.86
N ASP A 326 -22.40 -17.93 -11.13
CA ASP A 326 -21.99 -18.84 -12.21
C ASP A 326 -20.51 -19.24 -12.08
N GLN A 327 -20.12 -20.26 -12.85
CA GLN A 327 -18.71 -20.64 -12.89
C GLN A 327 -17.85 -19.51 -13.47
N GLY A 328 -16.68 -19.29 -12.89
CA GLY A 328 -15.76 -18.27 -13.38
C GLY A 328 -14.74 -17.81 -12.33
N ILE A 329 -13.92 -16.86 -12.74
CA ILE A 329 -12.97 -16.18 -11.86
C ILE A 329 -13.58 -14.87 -11.39
N TYR A 330 -13.64 -14.69 -10.09
CA TYR A 330 -14.27 -13.55 -9.44
C TYR A 330 -13.29 -12.88 -8.48
N PHE A 331 -13.63 -11.67 -8.03
CA PHE A 331 -12.95 -11.01 -6.93
C PHE A 331 -13.89 -10.88 -5.74
N ASN A 332 -13.56 -11.57 -4.66
CA ASN A 332 -14.31 -11.51 -3.40
C ASN A 332 -13.81 -10.34 -2.56
N THR A 333 -14.68 -9.36 -2.32
CA THR A 333 -14.38 -8.16 -1.54
C THR A 333 -14.59 -8.34 -0.04
N TYR A 334 -15.01 -9.52 0.41
CA TYR A 334 -15.13 -9.83 1.83
C TYR A 334 -13.80 -9.60 2.56
N ARG A 335 -13.89 -9.07 3.75
CA ARG A 335 -12.77 -8.91 4.66
C ARG A 335 -13.12 -9.56 5.98
N PRO A 336 -12.43 -10.65 6.36
CA PRO A 336 -12.59 -11.22 7.70
C PRO A 336 -12.15 -10.19 8.76
N THR A 337 -12.62 -10.40 9.97
CA THR A 337 -12.00 -9.73 11.12
C THR A 337 -10.56 -10.17 11.27
N ASN A 338 -9.67 -9.24 11.59
CA ASN A 338 -8.24 -9.55 11.84
C ASN A 338 -7.97 -9.72 13.34
N ILE A 339 -9.00 -10.05 14.13
CA ILE A 339 -8.87 -10.30 15.55
C ILE A 339 -8.31 -11.71 15.72
N GLU A 340 -7.20 -11.84 16.42
CA GLU A 340 -6.65 -13.14 16.83
C GLU A 340 -7.35 -13.58 18.12
N ALA A 341 -8.02 -14.74 18.09
CA ALA A 341 -8.76 -15.26 19.23
C ALA A 341 -7.79 -15.77 20.30
N GLU A 342 -7.96 -15.33 21.53
CA GLU A 342 -7.15 -15.72 22.67
C GLU A 342 -8.06 -16.19 23.82
N PRO A 343 -7.69 -17.24 24.59
CA PRO A 343 -8.44 -17.65 25.76
C PRO A 343 -8.35 -16.60 26.87
N GLY A 344 -9.45 -16.29 27.51
CA GLY A 344 -9.50 -15.32 28.60
C GLY A 344 -10.86 -15.30 29.30
N ASP A 345 -11.00 -14.51 30.35
CA ASP A 345 -12.21 -14.41 31.14
C ASP A 345 -13.21 -13.39 30.54
N VAL A 346 -14.39 -13.88 30.19
CA VAL A 346 -15.51 -13.10 29.67
C VAL A 346 -16.79 -13.26 30.52
N SER A 347 -16.68 -13.93 31.68
CA SER A 347 -17.82 -14.30 32.52
C SER A 347 -18.69 -13.13 32.87
N ALA A 348 -18.13 -12.00 33.27
CA ALA A 348 -18.90 -10.79 33.64
C ALA A 348 -19.77 -10.27 32.50
N ILE A 349 -19.27 -10.29 31.26
CA ILE A 349 -20.04 -9.88 30.08
C ILE A 349 -21.16 -10.86 29.77
N LEU A 350 -20.86 -12.16 29.84
CA LEU A 350 -21.87 -13.21 29.58
C LEU A 350 -22.95 -13.23 30.65
N GLU A 351 -22.59 -13.07 31.92
CA GLU A 351 -23.56 -12.96 33.06
C GLU A 351 -24.46 -11.75 32.96
N TYR A 352 -23.92 -10.61 32.47
CA TYR A 352 -24.75 -9.43 32.21
C TYR A 352 -25.84 -9.74 31.17
N TYR A 353 -25.51 -10.37 30.05
CA TYR A 353 -26.49 -10.67 29.02
C TYR A 353 -27.44 -11.80 29.45
N LYS A 354 -27.00 -12.77 30.25
CA LYS A 354 -27.88 -13.78 30.88
C LYS A 354 -28.91 -13.13 31.79
N TRP A 355 -28.49 -12.17 32.59
CA TRP A 355 -29.39 -11.40 33.45
C TRP A 355 -30.34 -10.54 32.64
N LEU A 356 -29.85 -9.85 31.57
CA LEU A 356 -30.67 -8.93 30.77
C LEU A 356 -31.72 -9.67 29.95
N LEU A 357 -31.37 -10.74 29.28
CA LEU A 357 -32.24 -11.47 28.34
C LEU A 357 -32.95 -12.68 28.98
N GLY A 358 -32.54 -13.09 30.18
CA GLY A 358 -32.93 -14.34 30.79
C GLY A 358 -32.04 -15.52 30.29
N GLU A 359 -31.78 -16.49 31.21
CA GLU A 359 -30.81 -17.55 30.95
C GLU A 359 -31.17 -18.42 29.72
N ASN A 360 -32.45 -18.79 29.59
CA ASN A 360 -32.92 -19.59 28.45
C ASN A 360 -32.81 -18.85 27.14
N ASN A 361 -33.16 -17.57 27.12
CA ASN A 361 -33.08 -16.74 25.91
C ASN A 361 -31.65 -16.45 25.53
N TRP A 362 -30.79 -16.15 26.54
CA TRP A 362 -29.35 -15.94 26.30
C TRP A 362 -28.70 -17.16 25.65
N HIS A 363 -29.01 -18.37 26.11
CA HIS A 363 -28.50 -19.59 25.51
C HIS A 363 -28.69 -19.62 23.97
N TRP A 364 -29.87 -19.19 23.49
CA TRP A 364 -30.15 -19.14 22.06
C TRP A 364 -29.46 -17.97 21.35
N ILE A 365 -29.33 -16.83 22.00
CA ILE A 365 -28.58 -15.68 21.45
C ILE A 365 -27.08 -16.00 21.37
N GLU A 366 -26.52 -16.61 22.40
CA GLU A 366 -25.15 -17.06 22.44
C GLU A 366 -24.83 -18.02 21.27
N GLN A 367 -25.67 -19.00 21.05
CA GLN A 367 -25.54 -19.91 19.91
C GLN A 367 -25.75 -19.19 18.57
N TYR A 368 -26.61 -18.18 18.52
CA TYR A 368 -26.84 -17.38 17.32
C TYR A 368 -25.58 -16.59 16.92
N ILE A 369 -24.95 -15.93 17.88
CA ILE A 369 -23.70 -15.22 17.69
C ILE A 369 -22.58 -16.22 17.31
N ALA A 370 -22.45 -17.30 18.05
CA ALA A 370 -21.47 -18.35 17.77
C ALA A 370 -21.63 -18.94 16.37
N TYR A 371 -22.86 -19.19 15.92
CA TYR A 371 -23.11 -19.68 14.57
C TYR A 371 -22.60 -18.70 13.50
N MET A 372 -22.84 -17.42 13.65
CA MET A 372 -22.36 -16.40 12.70
C MET A 372 -20.83 -16.29 12.67
N VAL A 373 -20.19 -16.41 13.84
CA VAL A 373 -18.72 -16.37 13.98
C VAL A 373 -18.07 -17.63 13.38
N GLN A 374 -18.61 -18.81 13.68
CA GLN A 374 -18.08 -20.10 13.24
C GLN A 374 -18.40 -20.42 11.78
N ASN A 375 -19.45 -19.83 11.22
CA ASN A 375 -19.94 -20.12 9.88
C ASN A 375 -20.13 -18.85 9.05
N PRO A 376 -19.07 -18.08 8.77
CA PRO A 376 -19.19 -16.90 7.94
C PRO A 376 -19.79 -17.26 6.56
N GLY A 377 -20.67 -16.42 6.05
CA GLY A 377 -21.39 -16.65 4.79
C GLY A 377 -22.53 -17.66 4.85
N LYS A 378 -22.85 -18.22 6.02
CA LYS A 378 -24.05 -19.03 6.22
C LYS A 378 -25.12 -18.24 6.98
N LYS A 379 -26.36 -18.55 6.68
CA LYS A 379 -27.53 -17.84 7.19
C LYS A 379 -28.30 -18.69 8.18
N VAL A 380 -28.68 -18.09 9.30
CA VAL A 380 -29.72 -18.60 10.20
C VAL A 380 -31.08 -18.14 9.65
N ARG A 381 -32.02 -19.06 9.45
CA ARG A 381 -33.32 -18.78 8.81
C ARG A 381 -34.40 -18.35 9.80
N TRP A 382 -33.99 -17.80 10.89
CA TRP A 382 -34.82 -17.13 11.88
C TRP A 382 -34.05 -15.95 12.47
N ALA A 383 -34.77 -15.03 13.10
CA ALA A 383 -34.21 -13.82 13.68
C ALA A 383 -34.73 -13.62 15.12
N PRO A 384 -33.84 -13.28 16.04
CA PRO A 384 -34.28 -12.76 17.36
C PRO A 384 -35.01 -11.42 17.22
N VAL A 385 -36.07 -11.27 18.02
CA VAL A 385 -36.82 -10.03 18.21
C VAL A 385 -36.69 -9.65 19.67
N ILE A 386 -35.91 -8.61 19.95
CA ILE A 386 -35.68 -8.15 21.31
C ILE A 386 -36.52 -6.91 21.57
N VAL A 387 -37.49 -7.07 22.45
CA VAL A 387 -38.40 -6.02 22.89
C VAL A 387 -37.93 -5.50 24.24
N SER A 388 -37.63 -4.22 24.32
CA SER A 388 -37.24 -3.57 25.59
C SER A 388 -37.56 -2.09 25.57
N VAL A 389 -37.58 -1.48 26.74
CA VAL A 389 -37.65 -0.03 26.88
C VAL A 389 -36.53 0.68 26.13
N GLU A 390 -36.70 1.95 25.84
CA GLU A 390 -35.64 2.80 25.32
C GLU A 390 -34.48 2.82 26.33
N GLY A 391 -33.23 2.79 25.83
CA GLY A 391 -32.04 2.68 26.69
C GLY A 391 -31.77 1.28 27.28
N GLY A 392 -32.57 0.27 26.93
CA GLY A 392 -32.51 -1.11 27.46
C GLY A 392 -31.28 -1.93 27.03
N GLY A 393 -30.12 -1.34 26.72
CA GLY A 393 -28.86 -2.04 26.41
C GLY A 393 -28.80 -2.70 25.04
N LYS A 394 -29.85 -2.63 24.21
CA LYS A 394 -29.91 -3.22 22.85
C LYS A 394 -28.73 -2.80 21.97
N GLY A 395 -28.37 -1.50 22.03
CA GLY A 395 -27.27 -0.94 21.24
C GLY A 395 -25.91 -1.54 21.58
N LEU A 396 -25.66 -1.86 22.86
CA LEU A 396 -24.40 -2.47 23.29
C LEU A 396 -24.24 -3.88 22.71
N LEU A 397 -25.29 -4.69 22.70
CA LEU A 397 -25.27 -6.03 22.07
C LEU A 397 -25.02 -5.93 20.57
N ALA A 398 -25.69 -4.99 19.89
CA ALA A 398 -25.46 -4.75 18.46
C ALA A 398 -24.01 -4.38 18.15
N SER A 399 -23.43 -3.48 18.93
CA SER A 399 -22.04 -3.04 18.79
C SER A 399 -21.06 -4.17 19.06
N LEU A 400 -21.29 -4.98 20.09
CA LEU A 400 -20.47 -6.13 20.42
C LEU A 400 -20.41 -7.14 19.25
N ILE A 401 -21.56 -7.51 18.70
CA ILE A 401 -21.63 -8.42 17.54
C ILE A 401 -20.92 -7.81 16.33
N SER A 402 -21.11 -6.51 16.11
CA SER A 402 -20.45 -5.80 15.03
C SER A 402 -18.94 -5.76 15.19
N SER A 403 -18.42 -5.62 16.40
CA SER A 403 -16.98 -5.69 16.69
C SER A 403 -16.41 -7.08 16.42
N LEU A 404 -17.11 -8.14 16.82
CA LEU A 404 -16.71 -9.55 16.58
C LEU A 404 -16.65 -9.90 15.09
N LEU A 405 -17.64 -9.49 14.30
CA LEU A 405 -17.76 -9.80 12.88
C LEU A 405 -17.01 -8.82 11.97
N GLY A 406 -16.52 -7.70 12.52
CA GLY A 406 -15.97 -6.56 11.82
C GLY A 406 -17.04 -5.57 11.36
N HIS A 407 -16.93 -4.30 11.79
CA HIS A 407 -17.90 -3.24 11.51
C HIS A 407 -18.26 -3.08 10.03
N HIS A 408 -17.31 -3.34 9.13
CA HIS A 408 -17.51 -3.24 7.69
C HIS A 408 -18.37 -4.37 7.09
N ASN A 409 -18.61 -5.45 7.85
CA ASN A 409 -19.48 -6.56 7.48
C ASN A 409 -20.88 -6.44 8.11
N CYS A 410 -21.13 -5.35 8.84
CA CYS A 410 -22.35 -5.17 9.63
C CYS A 410 -23.04 -3.83 9.32
N ASN A 411 -24.34 -3.80 9.50
CA ASN A 411 -25.10 -2.56 9.55
C ASN A 411 -26.06 -2.59 10.75
N THR A 412 -25.75 -1.81 11.77
CA THR A 412 -26.51 -1.77 13.03
C THR A 412 -27.65 -0.74 13.03
N GLN A 413 -27.90 -0.10 11.88
CA GLN A 413 -28.92 0.97 11.75
C GLN A 413 -29.80 0.79 10.51
N LEU A 414 -30.17 -0.47 10.20
CA LEU A 414 -31.06 -0.74 9.09
C LEU A 414 -32.47 -0.22 9.40
N GLN A 415 -33.01 0.57 8.47
CA GLN A 415 -34.43 0.94 8.48
C GLN A 415 -35.16 0.06 7.47
N TYR A 416 -36.29 -0.47 7.88
CA TYR A 416 -37.07 -1.38 7.08
C TYR A 416 -37.41 -0.81 5.68
N ASP A 417 -37.78 0.45 5.58
CA ASP A 417 -38.12 1.12 4.33
C ASP A 417 -36.95 1.18 3.35
N GLN A 418 -35.73 1.31 3.86
CA GLN A 418 -34.51 1.27 3.04
C GLN A 418 -34.25 -0.12 2.49
N MET A 419 -34.57 -1.18 3.23
CA MET A 419 -34.37 -2.57 2.81
C MET A 419 -35.33 -2.97 1.69
N VAL A 420 -36.58 -2.52 1.73
CA VAL A 420 -37.61 -2.86 0.73
C VAL A 420 -37.61 -1.95 -0.50
N ASN A 421 -36.78 -0.92 -0.51
CA ASN A 421 -36.65 -0.06 -1.66
C ASN A 421 -36.04 -0.82 -2.84
N GLN A 422 -36.61 -0.66 -4.05
CA GLN A 422 -36.24 -1.36 -5.26
C GLN A 422 -34.75 -1.20 -5.62
N PHE A 423 -34.16 -0.04 -5.33
CA PHE A 423 -32.75 0.26 -5.64
C PHE A 423 -31.83 0.09 -4.43
N SER A 424 -32.25 -0.64 -3.41
CA SER A 424 -31.47 -0.79 -2.19
C SER A 424 -30.29 -1.74 -2.40
N ASN A 425 -29.09 -1.22 -2.25
CA ASN A 425 -27.84 -1.99 -2.16
C ASN A 425 -27.33 -2.11 -0.72
N ILE A 426 -28.11 -1.59 0.25
CA ILE A 426 -27.70 -1.49 1.67
C ILE A 426 -27.43 -2.86 2.32
N LEU A 427 -28.00 -3.93 1.74
CA LEU A 427 -27.85 -5.31 2.24
C LEU A 427 -26.72 -6.09 1.52
N MET A 428 -26.08 -5.48 0.52
CA MET A 428 -25.03 -6.18 -0.23
C MET A 428 -23.82 -6.50 0.64
N GLY A 429 -23.47 -7.79 0.69
CA GLY A 429 -22.26 -8.24 1.36
C GLY A 429 -22.28 -8.18 2.88
N LEU A 430 -23.40 -7.80 3.49
CA LEU A 430 -23.53 -7.79 4.94
C LEU A 430 -23.61 -9.23 5.50
N GLN A 431 -22.89 -9.47 6.58
CA GLN A 431 -22.97 -10.69 7.38
C GLN A 431 -24.01 -10.54 8.51
N PHE A 432 -24.19 -9.32 9.01
CA PHE A 432 -25.08 -9.03 10.11
C PHE A 432 -25.79 -7.67 9.95
N GLY A 433 -27.05 -7.62 10.33
CA GLY A 433 -27.87 -6.41 10.31
C GLY A 433 -28.81 -6.29 11.49
N ILE A 434 -28.92 -5.09 12.05
CA ILE A 434 -29.92 -4.74 13.05
C ILE A 434 -31.04 -3.95 12.38
N ILE A 435 -32.27 -4.46 12.49
CA ILE A 435 -33.47 -3.74 12.06
C ILE A 435 -34.01 -3.01 13.31
N ASN A 436 -33.85 -1.68 13.31
CA ASN A 436 -34.29 -0.85 14.42
C ASN A 436 -35.75 -0.40 14.23
N GLU A 437 -36.47 -0.28 15.36
CA GLU A 437 -37.80 0.33 15.46
C GLU A 437 -38.81 -0.23 14.44
N LEU A 438 -38.83 -1.56 14.32
CA LEU A 438 -39.78 -2.21 13.46
C LEU A 438 -41.17 -2.06 14.06
N ASP A 439 -41.97 -1.13 13.54
CA ASP A 439 -43.40 -1.00 13.79
C ASP A 439 -44.16 -1.28 12.49
N LEU A 440 -44.79 -2.44 12.42
CA LEU A 440 -45.66 -2.82 11.30
C LEU A 440 -47.15 -2.55 11.62
N SER A 441 -47.50 -2.30 12.85
CA SER A 441 -48.88 -2.15 13.29
C SER A 441 -49.58 -0.92 12.71
N SER A 442 -48.83 0.18 12.53
CA SER A 442 -49.32 1.45 11.98
C SER A 442 -49.33 1.50 10.44
N ARG A 443 -48.86 0.47 9.73
CA ARG A 443 -48.68 0.51 8.28
C ARG A 443 -49.81 -0.12 7.49
N LYS A 444 -50.23 0.53 6.40
CA LYS A 444 -51.35 0.08 5.53
C LYS A 444 -51.13 -1.28 4.86
N ASN A 445 -49.87 -1.75 4.69
CA ASN A 445 -49.55 -2.96 3.92
C ASN A 445 -48.79 -4.02 4.76
N VAL A 446 -49.21 -4.25 5.99
CA VAL A 446 -48.58 -5.18 6.95
C VAL A 446 -48.25 -6.55 6.36
N LYS A 447 -49.17 -7.14 5.58
CA LYS A 447 -48.95 -8.46 4.99
C LYS A 447 -47.79 -8.48 3.98
N GLN A 448 -47.65 -7.43 3.15
CA GLN A 448 -46.56 -7.33 2.18
C GLN A 448 -45.23 -7.13 2.90
N LEU A 449 -45.22 -6.28 3.91
CA LEU A 449 -44.04 -5.98 4.72
C LEU A 449 -43.55 -7.23 5.46
N THR A 450 -44.47 -7.96 6.11
CA THR A 450 -44.16 -9.22 6.78
C THR A 450 -43.60 -10.28 5.82
N ASN A 451 -44.15 -10.35 4.59
CA ASN A 451 -43.65 -11.28 3.58
C ASN A 451 -42.25 -10.89 3.04
N ALA A 452 -41.97 -9.61 2.90
CA ALA A 452 -40.63 -9.15 2.53
C ALA A 452 -39.60 -9.48 3.62
N LEU A 453 -39.94 -9.22 4.91
CA LEU A 453 -39.10 -9.56 6.03
C LEU A 453 -38.82 -11.08 6.10
N LYS A 454 -39.82 -11.91 5.86
CA LYS A 454 -39.67 -13.36 5.77
C LYS A 454 -38.65 -13.76 4.70
N LYS A 455 -38.69 -13.15 3.51
CA LYS A 455 -37.70 -13.39 2.44
C LYS A 455 -36.29 -12.99 2.90
N PHE A 456 -36.09 -11.82 3.47
CA PHE A 456 -34.79 -11.39 3.98
C PHE A 456 -34.22 -12.37 5.02
N ILE A 457 -35.05 -12.98 5.85
CA ILE A 457 -34.62 -13.95 6.86
C ILE A 457 -34.30 -15.31 6.22
N THR A 458 -35.08 -15.78 5.21
CA THR A 458 -35.02 -17.17 4.74
C THR A 458 -34.23 -17.40 3.46
N ASP A 459 -34.19 -16.41 2.55
CA ASP A 459 -33.64 -16.62 1.21
C ASP A 459 -32.11 -16.46 1.20
N ASP A 460 -31.42 -17.36 0.51
CA ASP A 460 -29.96 -17.38 0.39
C ASP A 460 -29.48 -16.48 -0.79
N THR A 461 -30.42 -15.88 -1.52
CA THR A 461 -30.13 -14.98 -2.63
C THR A 461 -31.02 -13.76 -2.58
N LEU A 462 -30.50 -12.64 -3.05
CA LEU A 462 -31.23 -11.37 -3.16
C LEU A 462 -31.13 -10.85 -4.60
N THR A 463 -32.28 -10.43 -5.15
CA THR A 463 -32.30 -9.70 -6.42
C THR A 463 -32.27 -8.22 -6.13
N ILE A 464 -31.27 -7.54 -6.68
CA ILE A 464 -31.09 -6.09 -6.55
C ILE A 464 -31.11 -5.42 -7.90
N GLU A 465 -31.53 -4.17 -7.93
CA GLU A 465 -31.47 -3.31 -9.09
C GLU A 465 -30.56 -2.13 -8.80
N LEU A 466 -29.49 -2.01 -9.58
CA LEU A 466 -28.59 -0.85 -9.49
C LEU A 466 -29.04 0.18 -10.53
N LYS A 467 -29.08 1.46 -10.14
CA LYS A 467 -29.52 2.54 -11.02
C LYS A 467 -28.80 2.49 -12.38
N GLY A 468 -29.59 2.35 -13.46
CA GLY A 468 -29.07 2.28 -14.82
C GLY A 468 -28.42 0.94 -15.21
N ARG A 469 -28.68 -0.14 -14.46
CA ARG A 469 -28.17 -1.49 -14.74
C ARG A 469 -29.31 -2.53 -14.68
N PRO A 470 -29.20 -3.67 -15.39
CA PRO A 470 -30.11 -4.78 -15.23
C PRO A 470 -30.12 -5.30 -13.77
N GLN A 471 -31.24 -5.90 -13.39
CA GLN A 471 -31.34 -6.62 -12.12
C GLN A 471 -30.30 -7.75 -12.06
N ILE A 472 -29.67 -7.88 -10.91
CA ILE A 472 -28.69 -8.95 -10.64
C ILE A 472 -29.10 -9.75 -9.41
N LYS A 473 -28.87 -11.06 -9.47
CA LYS A 473 -29.03 -11.98 -8.33
C LYS A 473 -27.68 -12.09 -7.62
N ILE A 474 -27.66 -11.84 -6.32
CA ILE A 474 -26.45 -11.88 -5.51
C ILE A 474 -26.60 -12.89 -4.38
N PRO A 475 -25.50 -13.45 -3.82
CA PRO A 475 -25.50 -14.18 -2.56
C PRO A 475 -26.03 -13.32 -1.44
N PHE A 476 -26.85 -13.91 -0.57
CA PHE A 476 -27.44 -13.19 0.55
C PHE A 476 -27.34 -14.01 1.83
N PHE A 477 -26.42 -13.65 2.68
CA PHE A 477 -26.07 -14.35 3.93
C PHE A 477 -26.19 -13.46 5.18
N CYS A 478 -26.86 -12.32 5.08
CA CYS A 478 -27.09 -11.42 6.22
C CYS A 478 -27.99 -12.08 7.25
N ASN A 479 -27.53 -12.14 8.49
CA ASN A 479 -28.30 -12.53 9.65
C ASN A 479 -28.86 -11.27 10.34
N PHE A 480 -30.04 -11.35 10.94
CA PHE A 480 -30.72 -10.19 11.48
C PHE A 480 -31.06 -10.36 12.96
N ILE A 481 -30.96 -9.28 13.72
CA ILE A 481 -31.66 -9.08 14.97
C ILE A 481 -32.63 -7.90 14.80
N ILE A 482 -33.82 -8.01 15.34
CA ILE A 482 -34.85 -6.99 15.26
C ILE A 482 -35.00 -6.37 16.64
N PHE A 483 -34.92 -5.06 16.74
CA PHE A 483 -35.17 -4.32 17.94
C PHE A 483 -36.55 -3.62 17.86
N SER A 484 -37.31 -3.70 18.94
CA SER A 484 -38.55 -2.98 19.06
C SER A 484 -38.74 -2.44 20.49
N ASN A 485 -39.50 -1.39 20.59
CA ASN A 485 -39.98 -0.87 21.86
C ASN A 485 -41.43 -1.32 22.16
N ASP A 486 -42.07 -1.97 21.17
CA ASP A 486 -43.45 -2.45 21.24
C ASP A 486 -43.50 -3.98 21.07
N GLY A 487 -44.15 -4.68 22.00
CA GLY A 487 -44.36 -6.13 21.96
C GLY A 487 -45.24 -6.59 20.81
N ASP A 488 -46.11 -5.74 20.30
CA ASP A 488 -47.01 -6.02 19.17
C ASP A 488 -46.42 -5.60 17.82
N CYS A 489 -45.13 -5.30 17.77
CA CYS A 489 -44.41 -4.84 16.56
C CYS A 489 -44.56 -5.75 15.34
N LEU A 490 -44.78 -7.05 15.57
CA LEU A 490 -45.01 -8.06 14.57
C LEU A 490 -46.32 -8.76 14.82
N HIS A 491 -47.29 -8.69 13.91
CA HIS A 491 -48.47 -9.54 13.95
C HIS A 491 -48.07 -11.00 13.67
N LEU A 492 -47.55 -11.67 14.69
CA LEU A 492 -47.10 -13.04 14.60
C LEU A 492 -48.22 -14.03 14.91
N THR A 493 -48.32 -15.08 14.13
CA THR A 493 -49.09 -16.26 14.48
C THR A 493 -48.31 -17.10 15.47
N LYS A 494 -48.96 -17.77 16.43
CA LYS A 494 -48.35 -18.62 17.46
C LYS A 494 -47.42 -19.71 16.92
N ASP A 495 -47.45 -20.00 15.61
CA ASP A 495 -46.63 -21.00 14.93
C ASP A 495 -45.47 -20.42 14.10
N SER A 496 -45.07 -19.18 14.37
CA SER A 496 -43.98 -18.58 13.60
C SER A 496 -42.62 -19.15 13.96
N ARG A 497 -42.14 -20.07 13.16
CA ARG A 497 -40.81 -20.70 13.29
C ARG A 497 -39.64 -19.78 12.91
N ARG A 498 -39.90 -18.52 12.59
CA ARG A 498 -38.90 -17.58 12.05
C ARG A 498 -38.44 -16.54 13.05
N TYR A 499 -39.07 -16.47 14.19
CA TYR A 499 -38.80 -15.43 15.20
C TYR A 499 -38.63 -16.05 16.58
N LEU A 500 -37.58 -15.64 17.27
CA LEU A 500 -37.40 -15.84 18.69
C LEU A 500 -37.73 -14.51 19.38
N ILE A 501 -38.85 -14.44 20.07
CA ILE A 501 -39.25 -13.23 20.77
C ILE A 501 -38.66 -13.26 22.16
N ILE A 502 -38.03 -12.15 22.54
CA ILE A 502 -37.39 -11.96 23.85
C ILE A 502 -37.92 -10.65 24.45
N GLN A 503 -38.64 -10.76 25.54
CA GLN A 503 -39.11 -9.61 26.30
C GLN A 503 -38.13 -9.29 27.42
N VAL A 504 -37.43 -8.17 27.33
CA VAL A 504 -36.57 -7.65 28.40
C VAL A 504 -37.50 -7.10 29.50
N LYS A 505 -37.36 -7.66 30.69
CA LYS A 505 -38.25 -7.34 31.84
C LYS A 505 -37.67 -6.26 32.76
N GLN A 506 -36.39 -5.99 32.64
CA GLN A 506 -35.64 -5.04 33.45
C GLN A 506 -36.02 -3.61 33.11
N THR A 507 -36.09 -2.78 34.12
CA THR A 507 -36.27 -1.34 33.98
C THR A 507 -34.96 -0.66 33.58
N GLN A 508 -35.05 0.57 33.09
CA GLN A 508 -33.88 1.38 32.73
C GLN A 508 -32.93 1.58 33.93
N ASP A 509 -33.48 1.81 35.12
CA ASP A 509 -32.67 2.05 36.33
C ASP A 509 -31.92 0.79 36.75
N GLU A 510 -32.56 -0.39 36.73
CA GLU A 510 -31.89 -1.67 37.00
C GLU A 510 -30.77 -1.96 35.99
N ILE A 511 -30.97 -1.64 34.72
CA ILE A 511 -29.94 -1.80 33.66
C ILE A 511 -28.75 -0.88 33.92
N ASN A 512 -29.01 0.38 34.26
CA ASN A 512 -27.95 1.35 34.55
C ASN A 512 -27.14 0.93 35.79
N GLU A 513 -27.83 0.53 36.88
CA GLU A 513 -27.19 0.06 38.11
C GLU A 513 -26.31 -1.17 37.84
N LYS A 514 -26.79 -2.12 37.02
CA LYS A 514 -26.03 -3.32 36.67
C LYS A 514 -24.81 -3.00 35.82
N LEU A 515 -24.90 -2.05 34.88
CA LEU A 515 -23.79 -1.59 34.05
C LEU A 515 -22.74 -0.82 34.87
N ASP A 516 -23.15 0.00 35.81
CA ASP A 516 -22.26 0.80 36.67
C ASP A 516 -21.42 -0.05 37.64
N SER A 517 -21.73 -1.34 37.79
CA SER A 517 -20.95 -2.30 38.60
C SER A 517 -19.60 -2.72 38.00
N GLY A 518 -19.08 -2.01 37.00
CA GLY A 518 -17.80 -2.32 36.28
C GLY A 518 -17.99 -3.14 35.00
N THR A 519 -19.15 -3.72 34.77
CA THR A 519 -19.44 -4.49 33.54
C THR A 519 -19.46 -3.62 32.30
N LYS A 520 -19.85 -2.35 32.43
CA LYS A 520 -19.85 -1.38 31.33
C LYS A 520 -18.46 -1.18 30.73
N ASP A 521 -17.46 -1.03 31.59
CA ASP A 521 -16.06 -0.81 31.13
C ASP A 521 -15.54 -2.01 30.37
N LEU A 522 -15.84 -3.24 30.80
CA LEU A 522 -15.49 -4.47 30.09
C LEU A 522 -16.19 -4.57 28.74
N ILE A 523 -17.47 -4.20 28.65
CA ILE A 523 -18.20 -4.18 27.37
C ILE A 523 -17.63 -3.10 26.45
N LEU A 524 -17.32 -1.90 26.96
CA LEU A 524 -16.73 -0.83 26.17
C LEU A 524 -15.33 -1.20 25.66
N ASP A 525 -14.51 -1.83 26.52
CA ASP A 525 -13.21 -2.40 26.10
C ASP A 525 -13.39 -3.42 24.96
N ALA A 526 -14.38 -4.30 25.08
CA ALA A 526 -14.69 -5.26 24.01
C ALA A 526 -15.19 -4.62 22.69
N LEU A 527 -15.56 -3.35 22.68
CA LEU A 527 -15.87 -2.61 21.44
C LEU A 527 -14.62 -2.05 20.75
N GLU A 528 -13.49 -1.94 21.47
CA GLU A 528 -12.23 -1.47 20.91
C GLU A 528 -11.56 -2.57 20.09
N PHE A 529 -11.17 -2.21 18.85
CA PHE A 529 -10.52 -3.16 17.96
C PHE A 529 -9.15 -3.57 18.52
N GLY A 530 -8.96 -4.89 18.68
CA GLY A 530 -7.72 -5.47 19.18
C GLY A 530 -7.54 -5.46 20.69
N SER A 531 -8.56 -5.04 21.45
CA SER A 531 -8.57 -5.20 22.91
C SER A 531 -8.54 -6.66 23.33
N ASP A 532 -8.11 -6.92 24.57
CA ASP A 532 -8.08 -8.29 25.07
C ASP A 532 -9.48 -8.87 25.23
N GLN A 533 -10.45 -8.07 25.64
CA GLN A 533 -11.83 -8.53 25.81
C GLN A 533 -12.47 -9.00 24.51
N ILE A 534 -12.24 -8.32 23.37
CA ILE A 534 -12.77 -8.77 22.08
C ILE A 534 -12.10 -10.07 21.60
N LYS A 535 -10.81 -10.29 21.87
CA LYS A 535 -10.10 -11.54 21.58
C LYS A 535 -10.67 -12.70 22.40
N TYR A 536 -10.92 -12.48 23.69
CA TYR A 536 -11.49 -13.48 24.60
C TYR A 536 -12.92 -13.82 24.22
N LEU A 537 -13.74 -12.84 23.86
CA LEU A 537 -15.09 -13.06 23.36
C LEU A 537 -15.08 -13.83 22.03
N LEU A 538 -14.18 -13.50 21.13
CA LEU A 538 -14.06 -14.24 19.87
C LEU A 538 -13.67 -15.69 20.15
N HIS A 539 -12.71 -15.94 21.04
CA HIS A 539 -12.33 -17.29 21.46
C HIS A 539 -13.52 -18.04 22.08
N HIS A 540 -14.29 -17.38 22.96
CA HIS A 540 -15.49 -17.96 23.56
C HIS A 540 -16.48 -18.42 22.47
N PHE A 541 -16.90 -17.52 21.55
CA PHE A 541 -17.88 -17.84 20.53
C PHE A 541 -17.40 -18.85 19.49
N LEU A 542 -16.11 -18.94 19.23
CA LEU A 542 -15.53 -19.99 18.38
C LEU A 542 -15.64 -21.38 19.02
N ASN A 543 -15.68 -21.47 20.35
CA ASN A 543 -15.73 -22.72 21.11
C ASN A 543 -17.11 -23.09 21.64
N VAL A 544 -18.14 -22.27 21.46
CA VAL A 544 -19.52 -22.62 21.81
C VAL A 544 -20.00 -23.81 20.98
N GLU A 545 -20.44 -24.89 21.62
CA GLU A 545 -20.98 -26.06 20.94
C GLU A 545 -22.40 -25.79 20.42
N ILE A 546 -22.60 -25.92 19.11
CA ILE A 546 -23.92 -25.82 18.48
C ILE A 546 -24.44 -27.21 18.21
N LYS A 547 -25.26 -27.72 19.11
CA LYS A 547 -25.91 -29.04 18.95
C LYS A 547 -26.87 -28.97 17.76
N ASP A 548 -26.78 -29.96 16.84
CA ASP A 548 -27.58 -30.02 15.61
C ASP A 548 -27.67 -28.68 14.85
N ALA A 549 -26.54 -28.22 14.31
CA ALA A 549 -26.42 -26.97 13.56
C ALA A 549 -27.42 -26.85 12.38
N LYS A 550 -27.88 -28.00 11.81
CA LYS A 550 -28.88 -27.99 10.72
C LYS A 550 -30.28 -27.67 11.24
N ALA A 551 -30.69 -28.22 12.37
CA ALA A 551 -31.97 -27.89 13.01
C ALA A 551 -31.97 -26.45 13.51
N PHE A 552 -30.88 -26.04 14.17
CA PHE A 552 -30.67 -24.68 14.66
C PHE A 552 -30.81 -23.66 13.53
N GLN A 553 -30.19 -23.90 12.39
CA GLN A 553 -30.26 -22.98 11.24
C GLN A 553 -31.69 -22.79 10.71
N ARG A 554 -32.56 -23.79 10.80
CA ARG A 554 -33.86 -23.81 10.10
C ARG A 554 -35.01 -23.20 10.89
N ASN A 555 -35.04 -23.36 12.18
CA ASN A 555 -36.22 -23.02 13.01
C ASN A 555 -35.79 -22.26 14.25
N ALA A 556 -36.51 -21.21 14.56
CA ALA A 556 -36.39 -20.56 15.84
C ALA A 556 -36.75 -21.54 16.99
N PRO A 557 -36.04 -21.46 18.10
CA PRO A 557 -36.42 -22.20 19.29
C PRO A 557 -37.79 -21.71 19.80
N LYS A 558 -38.51 -22.59 20.48
CA LYS A 558 -39.73 -22.22 21.19
C LYS A 558 -39.35 -21.86 22.62
N THR A 559 -39.65 -20.65 23.02
CA THR A 559 -39.48 -20.16 24.39
C THR A 559 -40.86 -19.89 25.03
N GLU A 560 -40.89 -19.68 26.33
CA GLU A 560 -42.13 -19.41 27.09
C GLU A 560 -42.63 -17.98 26.89
N ASP A 561 -41.85 -17.09 26.30
CA ASP A 561 -42.19 -15.67 26.06
C ASP A 561 -43.15 -15.45 24.87
#